data_e241cec738fa253b87ebbe3d58fb23b0
#
_entry.id   e241cec738fa253b87ebbe3d58fb23b0
#
_cell.length_a   1.000
_cell.length_b   1.000
_cell.length_c   1.000
_cell.angle_alpha   90.00
_cell.angle_beta   90.00
_cell.angle_gamma   90.00
#
_symmetry.space_group_name_H-M   'P 1'
#
loop_
_entity.id
_entity.type
_entity.pdbx_description
1 polymer ?
#
loop_
_entity_poly.entity_id
_entity_poly.type
_entity_poly.pdbx_seq_one_letter_code
_entity_poly.pdbx_strand_id
1 'polypeptide(L)'
;QNEKKEPYKCIETHWTLIGADQTHWTSQFDVSDNQYKRTIYRAISYQALLTAQGSFQKPLLEQHPYQWNQAEIVLPVSDPRGLNQNPTINILNQNYQFEITPQDTTNSGLNFMRIGVKQRPELLNAIQNGFQFKLQVNTAGLNKFTLIPTSNVITYAAKGNWADAKYDGQSLPYKKNSAEKQFSAQWKNIALGQQNLNVLANCTANNGNNQNCLNPLKSSQYSDNEENYTAENTHEKIGLSTEFLESVNVYTQTDRAIKYGIVIILITFGCFFLFEVLKSLRIHPIQYALVAMAQGIFFVLLLAISEYYAFAWAYMVAAIACISLMTWYLFFVMKGFKAAALFGVILSILYGIMYMLLQSSGKTFLMGSVIAFIILSIVMFITRNIDWYQLNGRTERELKIYTPPQ
;
A
#
# COMPACT_ATOMS: atom_id res chain seq x y z
N GLN A 1 0.81 -32.84 -67.56
CA GLN A 1 2.13 -32.60 -66.95
C GLN A 1 1.91 -32.42 -65.41
N ASN A 2 2.26 -33.48 -64.65
CA ASN A 2 2.23 -33.46 -63.21
C ASN A 2 3.57 -32.90 -62.73
N GLU A 3 3.61 -31.64 -62.34
CA GLU A 3 4.73 -31.08 -61.55
C GLU A 3 4.77 -31.73 -60.17
N LYS A 4 5.77 -32.56 -59.93
CA LYS A 4 6.14 -33.06 -58.60
C LYS A 4 6.57 -31.84 -57.75
N LYS A 5 5.69 -31.36 -56.88
CA LYS A 5 6.07 -30.42 -55.83
C LYS A 5 7.04 -31.13 -54.89
N GLU A 6 8.29 -30.70 -54.86
CA GLU A 6 9.25 -31.13 -53.83
C GLU A 6 8.74 -30.69 -52.45
N PRO A 7 8.87 -31.58 -51.46
CA PRO A 7 8.42 -31.21 -50.11
C PRO A 7 9.31 -30.09 -49.55
N TYR A 8 8.71 -28.93 -49.26
CA TYR A 8 9.36 -27.85 -48.59
C TYR A 8 9.63 -28.25 -47.14
N LYS A 9 10.88 -28.20 -46.71
CA LYS A 9 11.30 -28.43 -45.32
C LYS A 9 11.04 -27.15 -44.54
N CYS A 10 9.96 -27.09 -43.81
CA CYS A 10 9.69 -25.98 -42.86
C CYS A 10 10.57 -26.18 -41.65
N ILE A 11 11.43 -25.21 -41.32
CA ILE A 11 12.20 -25.19 -40.10
C ILE A 11 11.50 -24.19 -39.17
N GLU A 12 10.87 -24.69 -38.11
CA GLU A 12 10.36 -23.86 -37.03
C GLU A 12 11.48 -23.62 -36.01
N THR A 13 11.74 -22.37 -35.70
CA THR A 13 12.69 -21.97 -34.66
C THR A 13 11.93 -21.59 -33.40
N HIS A 14 12.26 -22.25 -32.31
CA HIS A 14 11.72 -21.98 -30.99
C HIS A 14 12.80 -21.44 -30.06
N TRP A 15 12.44 -20.44 -29.24
CA TRP A 15 13.31 -19.95 -28.17
C TRP A 15 13.08 -20.74 -26.90
N THR A 16 14.15 -21.14 -26.24
CA THR A 16 14.10 -21.79 -24.94
C THR A 16 14.79 -20.87 -23.91
N LEU A 17 14.09 -20.51 -22.85
CA LEU A 17 14.64 -19.77 -21.73
C LEU A 17 15.23 -20.75 -20.70
N ILE A 18 16.49 -20.53 -20.34
CA ILE A 18 17.20 -21.31 -19.32
C ILE A 18 17.51 -20.40 -18.15
N GLY A 19 17.01 -20.74 -16.97
CA GLY A 19 17.30 -20.03 -15.74
C GLY A 19 18.63 -20.44 -15.13
N ALA A 20 19.17 -19.60 -14.26
CA ALA A 20 20.34 -19.95 -13.46
C ALA A 20 19.99 -21.06 -12.44
N ASP A 21 20.97 -21.87 -12.05
CA ASP A 21 20.75 -22.91 -11.04
C ASP A 21 20.60 -22.30 -9.67
N GLN A 22 21.51 -21.41 -9.32
CA GLN A 22 21.52 -20.74 -8.06
C GLN A 22 21.75 -19.24 -8.25
N THR A 23 21.01 -18.43 -7.51
CA THR A 23 21.25 -17.00 -7.45
C THR A 23 21.13 -16.47 -6.02
N HIS A 24 22.04 -15.59 -5.69
CA HIS A 24 22.02 -14.82 -4.46
C HIS A 24 21.86 -13.34 -4.82
N TRP A 25 20.69 -12.79 -4.52
CA TRP A 25 20.35 -11.39 -4.76
C TRP A 25 20.47 -10.58 -3.49
N THR A 26 21.02 -9.40 -3.60
CA THR A 26 20.98 -8.37 -2.55
C THR A 26 20.48 -7.07 -3.14
N SER A 27 19.60 -6.39 -2.44
CA SER A 27 19.14 -5.05 -2.79
C SER A 27 19.33 -4.08 -1.64
N GLN A 28 19.84 -2.92 -1.97
CA GLN A 28 19.93 -1.81 -1.05
C GLN A 28 19.06 -0.67 -1.58
N PHE A 29 18.03 -0.32 -0.81
CA PHE A 29 17.09 0.72 -1.15
C PHE A 29 17.41 2.00 -0.40
N ASP A 30 17.43 3.11 -1.14
CA ASP A 30 17.36 4.46 -0.62
C ASP A 30 15.99 5.04 -0.96
N VAL A 31 15.13 5.13 0.05
CA VAL A 31 13.72 5.49 -0.09
C VAL A 31 13.52 6.92 0.40
N SER A 32 12.79 7.73 -0.38
CA SER A 32 12.49 9.12 -0.08
C SER A 32 11.02 9.43 -0.38
N ASP A 33 10.38 10.19 0.51
CA ASP A 33 9.01 10.68 0.38
C ASP A 33 8.93 12.12 -0.16
N ASN A 34 10.07 12.78 -0.38
CA ASN A 34 10.13 14.23 -0.63
C ASN A 34 10.19 14.64 -2.11
N GLN A 35 10.43 13.70 -3.04
CA GLN A 35 10.73 14.06 -4.43
C GLN A 35 9.49 14.39 -5.27
N TYR A 36 8.35 13.81 -4.98
CA TYR A 36 7.14 13.96 -5.80
C TYR A 36 5.95 14.35 -4.96
N LYS A 37 5.76 15.64 -4.72
CA LYS A 37 4.58 16.20 -4.06
C LYS A 37 3.67 16.83 -5.10
N ARG A 38 2.49 16.28 -5.33
CA ARG A 38 1.40 16.96 -6.02
C ARG A 38 0.23 17.05 -5.04
N THR A 39 0.03 18.24 -4.45
CA THR A 39 -1.05 18.57 -3.52
C THR A 39 -1.16 17.55 -2.36
N ILE A 40 -2.12 16.66 -2.40
CA ILE A 40 -2.40 15.64 -1.38
C ILE A 40 -1.76 14.27 -1.69
N TYR A 41 -1.29 14.05 -2.93
CA TYR A 41 -0.64 12.81 -3.34
C TYR A 41 0.87 12.91 -3.16
N ARG A 42 1.41 12.07 -2.28
CA ARG A 42 2.85 11.85 -2.13
C ARG A 42 3.18 10.50 -2.72
N ALA A 43 4.03 10.47 -3.75
CA ALA A 43 4.59 9.23 -4.24
C ALA A 43 5.92 8.98 -3.54
N ILE A 44 6.05 7.83 -2.90
CA ILE A 44 7.30 7.38 -2.32
C ILE A 44 8.18 6.91 -3.46
N SER A 45 9.34 7.55 -3.61
CA SER A 45 10.34 7.16 -4.59
C SER A 45 11.45 6.35 -3.93
N TYR A 46 12.03 5.43 -4.67
CA TYR A 46 13.21 4.69 -4.23
C TYR A 46 14.27 4.67 -5.32
N GLN A 47 15.52 4.65 -4.89
CA GLN A 47 16.66 4.23 -5.69
C GLN A 47 17.16 2.91 -5.11
N ALA A 48 17.51 1.96 -5.97
CA ALA A 48 17.95 0.65 -5.54
C ALA A 48 19.20 0.21 -6.29
N LEU A 49 20.19 -0.21 -5.52
CA LEU A 49 21.34 -0.96 -6.03
C LEU A 49 21.05 -2.44 -5.83
N LEU A 50 20.91 -3.16 -6.93
CA LEU A 50 20.70 -4.59 -6.96
C LEU A 50 22.01 -5.26 -7.36
N THR A 51 22.43 -6.26 -6.62
CA THR A 51 23.54 -7.14 -7.01
C THR A 51 23.09 -8.58 -6.94
N ALA A 52 23.43 -9.35 -7.98
CA ALA A 52 23.20 -10.77 -8.00
C ALA A 52 24.51 -11.51 -8.28
N GLN A 53 24.69 -12.63 -7.60
CA GLN A 53 25.75 -13.59 -7.89
C GLN A 53 25.08 -14.94 -8.14
N GLY A 54 25.54 -15.67 -9.13
CA GLY A 54 24.93 -16.93 -9.45
C GLY A 54 25.75 -17.78 -10.40
N SER A 55 25.21 -18.93 -10.73
CA SER A 55 25.82 -19.87 -11.65
C SER A 55 24.79 -20.45 -12.60
N PHE A 56 25.23 -20.64 -13.83
CA PHE A 56 24.58 -21.50 -14.83
C PHE A 56 25.41 -22.76 -14.97
N GLN A 57 24.77 -23.92 -14.85
CA GLN A 57 25.41 -25.21 -15.18
C GLN A 57 25.38 -25.44 -16.66
N LYS A 58 26.15 -26.38 -17.13
CA LYS A 58 26.12 -26.85 -18.51
C LYS A 58 24.68 -27.29 -18.84
N PRO A 59 24.03 -26.73 -19.88
CA PRO A 59 22.69 -27.13 -20.23
C PRO A 59 22.66 -28.60 -20.68
N LEU A 60 21.79 -29.40 -20.09
CA LEU A 60 21.53 -30.79 -20.51
C LEU A 60 20.58 -30.77 -21.71
N LEU A 61 21.11 -30.47 -22.90
CA LEU A 61 20.35 -30.27 -24.13
C LEU A 61 20.54 -31.46 -25.07
N GLU A 62 20.08 -32.63 -24.67
CA GLU A 62 20.40 -33.88 -25.36
C GLU A 62 19.56 -34.16 -26.64
N GLN A 63 18.51 -33.41 -26.90
CA GLN A 63 17.51 -33.85 -27.92
C GLN A 63 17.32 -32.95 -29.15
N HIS A 64 17.89 -31.75 -29.21
CA HIS A 64 17.66 -30.81 -30.31
C HIS A 64 18.94 -30.08 -30.76
N PRO A 65 19.12 -29.83 -32.07
CA PRO A 65 20.24 -29.04 -32.56
C PRO A 65 20.04 -27.58 -32.23
N TYR A 66 20.73 -27.07 -31.20
CA TYR A 66 20.70 -25.66 -30.82
C TYR A 66 21.63 -24.83 -31.69
N GLN A 67 21.14 -23.63 -32.06
CA GLN A 67 21.94 -22.64 -32.77
C GLN A 67 22.68 -21.76 -31.74
N TRP A 68 23.77 -22.30 -31.20
CA TRP A 68 24.57 -21.63 -30.16
C TRP A 68 25.10 -20.24 -30.53
N ASN A 69 25.34 -20.00 -31.84
CA ASN A 69 25.77 -18.71 -32.36
C ASN A 69 24.69 -17.61 -32.22
N GLN A 70 23.46 -17.98 -31.93
CA GLN A 70 22.34 -17.08 -31.66
C GLN A 70 21.96 -17.04 -30.19
N ALA A 71 22.74 -17.68 -29.31
CA ALA A 71 22.48 -17.63 -27.88
C ALA A 71 22.62 -16.20 -27.36
N GLU A 72 21.81 -15.87 -26.37
CA GLU A 72 21.78 -14.54 -25.74
C GLU A 72 21.65 -14.67 -24.22
N ILE A 73 22.28 -13.78 -23.50
CA ILE A 73 22.01 -13.59 -22.08
C ILE A 73 20.93 -12.50 -21.97
N VAL A 74 19.84 -12.81 -21.29
CA VAL A 74 18.64 -11.96 -21.26
C VAL A 74 18.35 -11.53 -19.83
N LEU A 75 18.06 -10.24 -19.65
CA LEU A 75 17.58 -9.65 -18.40
C LEU A 75 16.19 -9.06 -18.64
N PRO A 76 15.12 -9.67 -18.14
CA PRO A 76 13.78 -9.10 -18.24
C PRO A 76 13.60 -7.93 -17.28
N VAL A 77 13.09 -6.80 -17.79
CA VAL A 77 12.83 -5.57 -17.05
C VAL A 77 11.45 -5.05 -17.40
N SER A 78 10.61 -4.73 -16.42
CA SER A 78 9.27 -4.23 -16.68
C SER A 78 9.27 -2.81 -17.25
N ASP A 79 10.11 -1.92 -16.71
CA ASP A 79 10.24 -0.54 -17.17
C ASP A 79 11.71 -0.11 -17.22
N PRO A 80 12.30 -0.07 -18.41
CA PRO A 80 13.70 0.34 -18.57
C PRO A 80 13.92 1.81 -18.25
N ARG A 81 12.87 2.65 -18.21
CA ARG A 81 13.00 4.08 -17.82
C ARG A 81 13.37 4.25 -16.36
N GLY A 82 13.13 3.23 -15.53
CA GLY A 82 13.57 3.20 -14.15
C GLY A 82 15.05 2.85 -13.96
N LEU A 83 15.78 2.50 -15.02
CA LEU A 83 17.20 2.20 -14.95
C LEU A 83 18.02 3.48 -15.03
N ASN A 84 18.85 3.75 -14.02
CA ASN A 84 19.73 4.91 -14.00
C ASN A 84 20.92 4.76 -14.97
N GLN A 85 21.29 3.50 -15.25
CA GLN A 85 22.34 3.12 -16.21
C GLN A 85 22.08 1.71 -16.72
N ASN A 86 22.63 1.34 -17.85
CA ASN A 86 22.52 -0.01 -18.37
C ASN A 86 23.11 -1.01 -17.39
N PRO A 87 22.40 -2.12 -17.07
CA PRO A 87 22.90 -3.17 -16.21
C PRO A 87 24.21 -3.78 -16.73
N THR A 88 25.07 -4.19 -15.83
CA THR A 88 26.36 -4.82 -16.16
C THR A 88 26.44 -6.21 -15.54
N ILE A 89 26.96 -7.16 -16.31
CA ILE A 89 27.24 -8.52 -15.84
C ILE A 89 28.75 -8.82 -16.02
N ASN A 90 29.35 -9.33 -14.97
CA ASN A 90 30.71 -9.83 -15.00
C ASN A 90 30.69 -11.37 -15.18
N ILE A 91 31.33 -11.84 -16.22
CA ILE A 91 31.51 -13.27 -16.56
C ILE A 91 32.98 -13.49 -16.92
N LEU A 92 33.65 -14.49 -16.35
CA LEU A 92 35.05 -14.75 -16.58
C LEU A 92 35.96 -13.53 -16.38
N ASN A 93 35.68 -12.71 -15.36
CA ASN A 93 36.37 -11.44 -15.07
C ASN A 93 36.27 -10.36 -16.16
N GLN A 94 35.37 -10.54 -17.15
CA GLN A 94 35.05 -9.52 -18.14
C GLN A 94 33.68 -8.92 -17.86
N ASN A 95 33.56 -7.61 -18.03
CA ASN A 95 32.30 -6.88 -17.85
C ASN A 95 31.58 -6.75 -19.19
N TYR A 96 30.33 -7.17 -19.24
CA TYR A 96 29.44 -6.99 -20.36
C TYR A 96 28.28 -6.11 -19.97
N GLN A 97 27.85 -5.26 -20.88
CA GLN A 97 26.74 -4.35 -20.65
C GLN A 97 25.53 -4.84 -21.43
N PHE A 98 24.37 -4.82 -20.78
CA PHE A 98 23.10 -5.12 -21.42
C PHE A 98 22.64 -3.96 -22.29
N GLU A 99 22.06 -4.29 -23.45
CA GLU A 99 21.54 -3.33 -24.40
C GLU A 99 20.04 -3.60 -24.63
N ILE A 100 19.27 -2.56 -24.91
CA ILE A 100 17.88 -2.65 -25.34
C ILE A 100 17.87 -2.38 -26.83
N THR A 101 17.29 -3.30 -27.60
CA THR A 101 17.02 -3.09 -29.03
C THR A 101 15.58 -2.61 -29.24
N PRO A 102 15.30 -1.80 -30.27
CA PRO A 102 13.92 -1.35 -30.55
C PRO A 102 12.91 -2.47 -30.76
N GLN A 103 13.37 -3.66 -31.12
CA GLN A 103 12.55 -4.86 -31.31
C GLN A 103 12.12 -5.52 -30.00
N ASP A 104 12.75 -5.14 -28.88
CA ASP A 104 12.50 -5.73 -27.57
C ASP A 104 11.35 -5.05 -26.81
N THR A 105 10.84 -3.93 -27.32
CA THR A 105 9.67 -3.25 -26.77
C THR A 105 8.41 -3.99 -27.19
N THR A 106 8.06 -5.02 -26.45
CA THR A 106 6.81 -5.76 -26.69
C THR A 106 5.63 -4.97 -26.12
N ASN A 107 4.46 -5.06 -26.75
CA ASN A 107 3.20 -4.53 -26.23
C ASN A 107 2.80 -5.19 -24.89
N SER A 108 3.54 -6.20 -24.45
CA SER A 108 3.34 -6.96 -23.22
C SER A 108 3.78 -6.19 -21.95
N GLY A 109 4.51 -5.07 -22.08
CA GLY A 109 5.04 -4.29 -20.94
C GLY A 109 6.25 -4.93 -20.25
N LEU A 110 6.85 -5.98 -20.85
CA LEU A 110 8.12 -6.57 -20.42
C LEU A 110 9.16 -6.30 -21.51
N ASN A 111 10.29 -5.77 -21.12
CA ASN A 111 11.40 -5.47 -22.01
C ASN A 111 12.54 -6.44 -21.70
N PHE A 112 13.14 -7.00 -22.73
CA PHE A 112 14.26 -7.93 -22.59
C PHE A 112 15.55 -7.24 -23.00
N MET A 113 16.39 -6.91 -22.01
CA MET A 113 17.74 -6.43 -22.27
C MET A 113 18.63 -7.62 -22.60
N ARG A 114 19.52 -7.49 -23.62
CA ARG A 114 20.22 -8.63 -24.20
C ARG A 114 21.72 -8.41 -24.31
N ILE A 115 22.45 -9.50 -24.26
CA ILE A 115 23.87 -9.59 -24.62
C ILE A 115 24.02 -10.79 -25.56
N GLY A 116 24.24 -10.51 -26.85
CA GLY A 116 24.46 -11.55 -27.84
C GLY A 116 25.87 -12.11 -27.84
N VAL A 117 26.03 -13.39 -28.22
CA VAL A 117 27.32 -14.07 -28.30
C VAL A 117 27.99 -14.01 -29.66
N LYS A 118 27.31 -13.50 -30.70
CA LYS A 118 27.67 -13.60 -32.11
C LYS A 118 29.10 -13.18 -32.48
N GLN A 119 29.74 -12.32 -31.68
CA GLN A 119 31.12 -11.85 -31.89
C GLN A 119 31.99 -12.04 -30.64
N ARG A 120 31.60 -12.95 -29.73
CA ARG A 120 32.21 -13.16 -28.42
C ARG A 120 32.43 -14.65 -28.17
N PRO A 121 33.47 -15.27 -28.76
CA PRO A 121 33.70 -16.71 -28.67
C PRO A 121 33.95 -17.19 -27.23
N GLU A 122 34.54 -16.35 -26.38
CA GLU A 122 34.76 -16.67 -24.97
C GLU A 122 33.43 -16.78 -24.20
N LEU A 123 32.49 -15.88 -24.48
CA LEU A 123 31.15 -15.90 -23.90
C LEU A 123 30.34 -17.10 -24.40
N LEU A 124 30.47 -17.44 -25.66
CA LEU A 124 29.85 -18.64 -26.24
C LEU A 124 30.34 -19.90 -25.54
N ASN A 125 31.64 -20.04 -25.35
CA ASN A 125 32.26 -21.16 -24.63
C ASN A 125 31.78 -21.24 -23.17
N ALA A 126 31.65 -20.09 -22.50
CA ALA A 126 31.10 -20.02 -21.15
C ALA A 126 29.66 -20.52 -21.08
N ILE A 127 28.80 -20.09 -22.00
CA ILE A 127 27.39 -20.52 -22.06
C ILE A 127 27.27 -22.02 -22.30
N GLN A 128 28.12 -22.60 -23.14
CA GLN A 128 28.11 -24.05 -23.44
C GLN A 128 28.59 -24.92 -22.27
N ASN A 129 29.52 -24.43 -21.48
CA ASN A 129 30.17 -25.21 -20.39
C ASN A 129 29.67 -24.88 -19.00
N GLY A 130 28.83 -23.84 -18.86
CA GLY A 130 28.44 -23.28 -17.59
C GLY A 130 29.41 -22.21 -17.12
N PHE A 131 28.90 -21.25 -16.35
CA PHE A 131 29.65 -20.09 -15.86
C PHE A 131 29.10 -19.53 -14.56
N GLN A 132 29.96 -18.84 -13.84
CA GLN A 132 29.57 -18.01 -12.73
C GLN A 132 29.43 -16.54 -13.20
N PHE A 133 28.51 -15.81 -12.61
CA PHE A 133 28.31 -14.42 -12.96
C PHE A 133 28.09 -13.54 -11.74
N LYS A 134 28.37 -12.26 -11.91
CA LYS A 134 28.00 -11.19 -10.99
C LYS A 134 27.31 -10.09 -11.76
N LEU A 135 26.04 -9.84 -11.44
CA LEU A 135 25.17 -8.83 -12.08
C LEU A 135 25.01 -7.65 -11.15
N GLN A 136 25.03 -6.45 -11.72
CA GLN A 136 24.74 -5.21 -11.02
C GLN A 136 23.71 -4.41 -11.81
N VAL A 137 22.66 -3.94 -11.10
CA VAL A 137 21.56 -3.17 -11.65
C VAL A 137 21.28 -1.98 -10.73
N ASN A 138 21.29 -0.77 -11.30
CA ASN A 138 20.86 0.45 -10.60
C ASN A 138 19.49 0.85 -11.14
N THR A 139 18.50 0.87 -10.28
CA THR A 139 17.11 1.18 -10.67
C THR A 139 16.48 2.17 -9.73
N ALA A 140 15.52 2.93 -10.26
CA ALA A 140 14.65 3.82 -9.49
C ALA A 140 13.20 3.48 -9.79
N GLY A 141 12.32 3.74 -8.85
CA GLY A 141 10.90 3.49 -9.01
C GLY A 141 10.05 4.16 -7.95
N LEU A 142 8.76 3.87 -7.99
CA LEU A 142 7.77 4.43 -7.08
C LEU A 142 7.05 3.30 -6.32
N ASN A 143 6.84 3.51 -5.04
CA ASN A 143 6.01 2.72 -4.13
C ASN A 143 6.35 1.24 -3.99
N LYS A 144 6.65 0.51 -5.08
CA LYS A 144 6.78 -0.95 -5.05
C LYS A 144 7.92 -1.44 -5.94
N PHE A 145 8.72 -2.35 -5.41
CA PHE A 145 9.73 -3.10 -6.15
C PHE A 145 9.37 -4.59 -6.14
N THR A 146 9.49 -5.26 -7.29
CA THR A 146 9.23 -6.69 -7.40
C THR A 146 10.40 -7.38 -8.10
N LEU A 147 10.98 -8.38 -7.43
CA LEU A 147 11.98 -9.28 -8.00
C LEU A 147 11.29 -10.59 -8.44
N ILE A 148 11.45 -10.97 -9.70
CA ILE A 148 10.90 -12.23 -10.24
C ILE A 148 12.00 -13.30 -10.16
N PRO A 149 11.87 -14.32 -9.30
CA PRO A 149 12.81 -15.43 -9.25
C PRO A 149 12.77 -16.24 -10.55
N THR A 150 13.93 -16.42 -11.18
CA THR A 150 14.08 -17.22 -12.40
C THR A 150 15.11 -18.34 -12.26
N SER A 151 15.75 -18.44 -11.11
CA SER A 151 16.70 -19.51 -10.79
C SER A 151 16.04 -20.66 -10.03
N ASN A 152 16.59 -21.87 -10.16
CA ASN A 152 16.09 -23.03 -9.43
C ASN A 152 16.17 -22.84 -7.91
N VAL A 153 17.24 -22.23 -7.43
CA VAL A 153 17.41 -21.83 -6.03
C VAL A 153 17.69 -20.34 -5.96
N ILE A 154 16.87 -19.61 -5.26
CA ILE A 154 17.08 -18.18 -5.00
C ILE A 154 17.21 -17.90 -3.50
N THR A 155 18.19 -17.08 -3.17
CA THR A 155 18.24 -16.35 -1.90
C THR A 155 18.21 -14.87 -2.20
N TYR A 156 17.36 -14.14 -1.49
CA TYR A 156 17.19 -12.69 -1.69
C TYR A 156 17.24 -11.99 -0.35
N ALA A 157 18.03 -10.94 -0.27
CA ALA A 157 18.13 -10.06 0.90
C ALA A 157 17.87 -8.63 0.49
N ALA A 158 16.84 -8.01 1.05
CA ALA A 158 16.48 -6.60 0.86
C ALA A 158 16.77 -5.82 2.14
N LYS A 159 17.33 -4.63 2.01
CA LYS A 159 17.53 -3.68 3.11
C LYS A 159 17.36 -2.25 2.61
N GLY A 160 16.94 -1.35 3.49
CA GLY A 160 16.77 0.07 3.14
C GLY A 160 16.45 0.94 4.35
N ASN A 161 16.39 2.24 4.08
CA ASN A 161 16.16 3.32 5.06
C ASN A 161 14.67 3.67 5.25
N TRP A 162 13.78 2.67 5.30
CA TRP A 162 12.33 2.88 5.42
C TRP A 162 11.74 2.05 6.55
N ALA A 163 10.90 2.68 7.42
CA ALA A 163 10.36 2.00 8.61
C ALA A 163 9.30 0.95 8.27
N ASP A 164 8.38 1.29 7.37
CA ASP A 164 7.19 0.50 7.09
C ASP A 164 7.23 -0.12 5.69
N ALA A 165 8.15 -1.08 5.50
CA ALA A 165 8.14 -1.91 4.31
C ALA A 165 7.13 -3.05 4.47
N LYS A 166 6.22 -3.19 3.51
CA LYS A 166 5.32 -4.35 3.39
C LYS A 166 5.86 -5.32 2.35
N TYR A 167 5.56 -6.58 2.57
CA TYR A 167 6.02 -7.66 1.71
C TYR A 167 4.83 -8.42 1.17
N ASP A 168 4.84 -8.66 -0.15
CA ASP A 168 3.77 -9.31 -0.89
C ASP A 168 4.37 -10.19 -2.01
N GLY A 169 3.53 -10.95 -2.71
CA GLY A 169 3.93 -11.78 -3.84
C GLY A 169 3.84 -13.26 -3.55
N GLN A 170 4.55 -14.06 -4.36
CA GLN A 170 4.53 -15.54 -4.30
C GLN A 170 5.05 -16.10 -2.97
N SER A 171 5.90 -15.38 -2.27
CA SER A 171 6.44 -15.83 -0.99
C SER A 171 6.72 -14.64 -0.09
N LEU A 172 6.47 -14.83 1.20
CA LEU A 172 6.83 -13.88 2.24
C LEU A 172 8.26 -14.12 2.75
N PRO A 173 8.94 -13.09 3.29
CA PRO A 173 10.28 -13.27 3.85
C PRO A 173 10.23 -14.19 5.08
N TYR A 174 11.18 -15.15 5.15
CA TYR A 174 11.30 -16.02 6.32
C TYR A 174 11.92 -15.30 7.52
N LYS A 175 12.68 -14.23 7.27
CA LYS A 175 13.24 -13.38 8.32
C LYS A 175 13.02 -11.92 7.92
N LYS A 176 12.43 -11.16 8.83
CA LYS A 176 12.23 -9.72 8.67
C LYS A 176 12.58 -9.00 9.96
N ASN A 177 13.20 -7.83 9.83
CA ASN A 177 13.45 -6.93 10.92
C ASN A 177 13.09 -5.51 10.48
N SER A 178 12.36 -4.78 11.31
CA SER A 178 11.97 -3.40 11.09
C SER A 178 12.40 -2.60 12.31
N ALA A 179 13.18 -1.57 12.10
CA ALA A 179 13.57 -0.59 13.12
C ALA A 179 12.99 0.77 12.72
N GLU A 180 13.05 1.77 13.60
CA GLU A 180 12.39 3.07 13.42
C GLU A 180 12.62 3.75 12.04
N LYS A 181 13.73 3.48 11.36
CA LYS A 181 14.08 4.07 10.06
C LYS A 181 14.70 3.08 9.08
N GLN A 182 14.69 1.81 9.37
CA GLN A 182 15.36 0.81 8.54
C GLN A 182 14.55 -0.48 8.48
N PHE A 183 14.62 -1.16 7.35
CA PHE A 183 14.10 -2.51 7.21
C PHE A 183 15.18 -3.46 6.68
N SER A 184 15.04 -4.73 7.02
CA SER A 184 15.73 -5.83 6.38
C SER A 184 14.83 -7.04 6.25
N ALA A 185 14.86 -7.69 5.11
CA ALA A 185 14.05 -8.87 4.82
C ALA A 185 14.87 -9.90 4.04
N GLN A 186 14.63 -11.19 4.29
CA GLN A 186 15.33 -12.27 3.64
C GLN A 186 14.34 -13.32 3.15
N TRP A 187 14.56 -13.78 1.92
CA TRP A 187 13.80 -14.87 1.29
C TRP A 187 14.73 -15.99 0.90
N LYS A 188 14.20 -17.20 0.93
CA LYS A 188 14.85 -18.39 0.40
C LYS A 188 13.79 -19.28 -0.23
N ASN A 189 13.88 -19.50 -1.53
CA ASN A 189 12.91 -20.27 -2.28
C ASN A 189 13.60 -21.22 -3.25
N ILE A 190 13.04 -22.40 -3.40
CA ILE A 190 13.63 -23.50 -4.20
C ILE A 190 12.75 -23.83 -5.42
N ALA A 191 11.45 -23.48 -5.43
CA ALA A 191 10.52 -24.03 -6.41
C ALA A 191 9.91 -23.00 -7.40
N LEU A 192 10.16 -21.71 -7.23
CA LEU A 192 9.48 -20.68 -8.01
C LEU A 192 10.10 -20.40 -9.37
N GLY A 193 11.36 -20.72 -9.56
CA GLY A 193 12.11 -20.34 -10.77
C GLY A 193 11.54 -20.93 -12.05
N GLN A 194 11.24 -22.22 -12.06
CA GLN A 194 10.72 -22.90 -13.26
C GLN A 194 9.33 -22.40 -13.65
N GLN A 195 8.46 -22.18 -12.69
CA GLN A 195 7.12 -21.63 -12.95
C GLN A 195 7.20 -20.23 -13.58
N ASN A 196 8.04 -19.36 -13.02
CA ASN A 196 8.23 -18.02 -13.52
C ASN A 196 8.91 -17.99 -14.89
N LEU A 197 9.86 -18.90 -15.15
CA LEU A 197 10.47 -19.07 -16.49
C LEU A 197 9.43 -19.47 -17.55
N ASN A 198 8.52 -20.37 -17.22
CA ASN A 198 7.44 -20.75 -18.14
C ASN A 198 6.53 -19.58 -18.47
N VAL A 199 6.18 -18.75 -17.48
CA VAL A 199 5.39 -17.53 -17.72
C VAL A 199 6.15 -16.54 -18.60
N LEU A 200 7.43 -16.33 -18.36
CA LEU A 200 8.28 -15.45 -19.17
C LEU A 200 8.46 -15.98 -20.59
N ALA A 201 8.64 -17.30 -20.76
CA ALA A 201 8.74 -17.95 -22.07
C ALA A 201 7.47 -17.75 -22.89
N ASN A 202 6.30 -17.88 -22.29
CA ASN A 202 5.02 -17.64 -22.95
C ASN A 202 4.86 -16.17 -23.39
N CYS A 203 5.45 -15.23 -22.68
CA CYS A 203 5.46 -13.82 -23.05
C CYS A 203 6.36 -13.56 -24.28
N THR A 204 7.44 -14.32 -24.45
CA THR A 204 8.36 -14.18 -25.59
C THR A 204 7.85 -14.88 -26.85
N ALA A 205 7.21 -16.06 -26.71
CA ALA A 205 6.79 -16.91 -27.83
C ALA A 205 5.65 -16.32 -28.69
N ASN A 206 4.81 -15.46 -28.10
CA ASN A 206 3.60 -14.97 -28.78
C ASN A 206 3.77 -13.60 -29.47
N ASN A 207 4.96 -13.21 -29.88
CA ASN A 207 5.25 -11.96 -30.60
C ASN A 207 4.51 -10.71 -30.06
N GLY A 208 4.30 -10.62 -28.77
CA GLY A 208 3.64 -9.48 -28.13
C GLY A 208 2.12 -9.36 -28.33
N ASN A 209 1.47 -10.27 -29.07
CA ASN A 209 0.02 -10.18 -29.29
C ASN A 209 -0.83 -10.67 -28.11
N ASN A 210 -0.24 -11.31 -27.12
CA ASN A 210 -0.96 -11.76 -25.93
C ASN A 210 -0.86 -10.70 -24.81
N GLN A 211 -1.78 -9.72 -24.81
CA GLN A 211 -1.90 -8.73 -23.74
C GLN A 211 -2.12 -9.38 -22.35
N ASN A 212 -2.43 -10.68 -22.32
CA ASN A 212 -2.74 -11.44 -21.12
C ASN A 212 -1.51 -12.05 -20.43
N CYS A 213 -0.33 -12.10 -21.06
CA CYS A 213 0.84 -12.71 -20.45
C CYS A 213 1.34 -11.98 -19.18
N LEU A 214 1.00 -10.70 -19.06
CA LEU A 214 1.39 -9.84 -17.92
C LEU A 214 0.24 -9.51 -16.97
N ASN A 215 -0.97 -10.00 -17.19
CA ASN A 215 -2.05 -9.78 -16.23
C ASN A 215 -1.67 -10.19 -14.81
N PRO A 216 -0.87 -11.26 -14.59
CA PRO A 216 -0.34 -11.57 -13.27
C PRO A 216 0.59 -10.47 -12.69
N LEU A 217 1.25 -9.70 -13.54
CA LEU A 217 2.18 -8.62 -13.14
C LEU A 217 1.48 -7.27 -12.95
N LYS A 218 0.36 -7.04 -13.65
CA LYS A 218 -0.40 -5.77 -13.62
C LYS A 218 -1.42 -5.67 -12.48
N SER A 219 -1.72 -6.76 -11.79
CA SER A 219 -2.76 -6.80 -10.73
C SER A 219 -2.47 -5.96 -9.48
N SER A 220 -1.42 -5.15 -9.51
CA SER A 220 -1.11 -4.20 -8.42
C SER A 220 -1.46 -2.74 -8.75
N GLN A 221 -2.20 -2.44 -9.82
CA GLN A 221 -2.81 -1.13 -9.94
C GLN A 221 -4.00 -1.06 -9.00
N TYR A 222 -3.94 -0.15 -8.04
CA TYR A 222 -5.00 0.24 -7.14
C TYR A 222 -6.33 0.33 -7.90
N SER A 223 -7.24 -0.59 -7.64
CA SER A 223 -8.66 -0.40 -7.86
C SER A 223 -9.24 0.08 -6.54
N ASP A 224 -9.50 1.37 -6.44
CA ASP A 224 -10.17 2.01 -5.30
C ASP A 224 -11.67 1.63 -5.17
N ASN A 225 -12.11 0.58 -5.83
CA ASN A 225 -13.49 0.10 -5.75
C ASN A 225 -13.59 -1.07 -4.78
N GLU A 226 -13.87 -0.76 -3.51
CA GLU A 226 -14.12 -1.70 -2.41
C GLU A 226 -15.42 -2.51 -2.50
N GLU A 227 -16.12 -2.58 -3.64
CA GLU A 227 -17.48 -3.17 -3.67
C GLU A 227 -17.68 -4.40 -4.57
N ASN A 228 -16.65 -5.13 -4.97
CA ASN A 228 -16.89 -6.44 -5.60
C ASN A 228 -15.95 -7.52 -5.09
N TYR A 229 -16.27 -8.08 -3.92
CA TYR A 229 -15.80 -9.39 -3.51
C TYR A 229 -16.49 -10.48 -4.33
N THR A 230 -16.18 -10.58 -5.60
CA THR A 230 -16.41 -11.81 -6.35
C THR A 230 -15.11 -12.61 -6.34
N ALA A 231 -15.17 -13.79 -5.73
CA ALA A 231 -14.09 -14.73 -5.47
C ALA A 231 -13.54 -15.41 -6.74
N GLU A 232 -13.17 -14.66 -7.79
CA GLU A 232 -12.78 -15.27 -9.07
C GLU A 232 -11.51 -14.70 -9.73
N ASN A 233 -10.75 -13.85 -9.06
CA ASN A 233 -9.46 -13.37 -9.58
C ASN A 233 -8.30 -13.65 -8.62
N THR A 234 -8.02 -14.92 -8.36
CA THR A 234 -6.71 -15.37 -7.88
C THR A 234 -5.71 -15.26 -9.04
N HIS A 235 -5.43 -14.03 -9.49
CA HIS A 235 -4.24 -13.79 -10.30
C HIS A 235 -3.03 -14.11 -9.44
N GLU A 236 -2.34 -15.20 -9.75
CA GLU A 236 -1.09 -15.55 -9.09
C GLU A 236 -0.15 -14.35 -9.14
N LYS A 237 0.12 -13.78 -7.99
CA LYS A 237 1.06 -12.67 -7.84
C LYS A 237 2.46 -13.22 -8.12
N ILE A 238 3.04 -12.87 -9.25
CA ILE A 238 4.39 -13.32 -9.62
C ILE A 238 5.43 -12.44 -8.94
N GLY A 239 6.46 -13.09 -8.36
CA GLY A 239 7.63 -12.43 -7.80
C GLY A 239 7.58 -12.18 -6.30
N LEU A 240 8.66 -11.60 -5.79
CA LEU A 240 8.90 -11.21 -4.41
C LEU A 240 8.83 -9.68 -4.34
N SER A 241 7.82 -9.16 -3.68
CA SER A 241 7.55 -7.72 -3.68
C SER A 241 7.91 -7.08 -2.34
N THR A 242 8.51 -5.91 -2.43
CA THR A 242 8.71 -4.99 -1.31
C THR A 242 7.98 -3.70 -1.65
N GLU A 243 7.02 -3.32 -0.83
CA GLU A 243 6.20 -2.13 -0.99
C GLU A 243 6.54 -1.11 0.09
N PHE A 244 6.80 0.11 -0.32
CA PHE A 244 7.10 1.24 0.55
C PHE A 244 5.82 2.03 0.75
N LEU A 245 5.23 1.90 1.93
CA LEU A 245 4.03 2.64 2.29
C LEU A 245 4.38 3.77 3.23
N GLU A 246 3.70 4.88 3.07
CA GLU A 246 3.69 5.90 4.10
C GLU A 246 2.84 5.37 5.26
N SER A 247 3.47 5.14 6.42
CA SER A 247 2.81 4.57 7.60
C SER A 247 1.65 5.41 8.09
N VAL A 248 1.66 6.69 7.75
CA VAL A 248 0.64 7.64 8.16
C VAL A 248 0.40 8.66 7.04
N ASN A 249 -0.26 8.22 5.97
CA ASN A 249 -0.70 9.14 4.93
C ASN A 249 -1.79 10.06 5.49
N VAL A 250 -1.64 11.38 5.30
CA VAL A 250 -2.62 12.40 5.71
C VAL A 250 -4.02 12.06 5.18
N TYR A 251 -4.10 11.51 3.97
CA TYR A 251 -5.37 11.09 3.37
C TYR A 251 -6.03 9.93 4.14
N THR A 252 -5.26 8.89 4.48
CA THR A 252 -5.77 7.77 5.29
C THR A 252 -6.17 8.21 6.69
N GLN A 253 -5.48 9.17 7.29
CA GLN A 253 -5.88 9.73 8.59
C GLN A 253 -7.16 10.55 8.49
N THR A 254 -7.31 11.34 7.43
CA THR A 254 -8.52 12.13 7.18
C THR A 254 -9.72 11.25 6.86
N ASP A 255 -9.55 10.20 6.04
CA ASP A 255 -10.58 9.21 5.75
C ASP A 255 -11.04 8.48 7.03
N ARG A 256 -10.07 8.05 7.86
CA ARG A 256 -10.38 7.50 9.18
C ARG A 256 -11.10 8.52 10.08
N ALA A 257 -10.68 9.80 10.05
CA ALA A 257 -11.32 10.85 10.82
C ALA A 257 -12.81 11.01 10.43
N ILE A 258 -13.12 10.97 9.14
CA ILE A 258 -14.50 11.04 8.66
C ILE A 258 -15.29 9.79 9.07
N LYS A 259 -14.73 8.59 8.90
CA LYS A 259 -15.37 7.31 9.28
C LYS A 259 -15.67 7.25 10.79
N TYR A 260 -14.75 7.72 11.64
CA TYR A 260 -14.99 7.79 13.10
C TYR A 260 -15.74 9.04 13.55
N GLY A 261 -15.92 10.02 12.67
CA GLY A 261 -16.62 11.27 12.94
C GLY A 261 -18.04 11.07 13.44
N ILE A 262 -18.75 10.12 12.85
CA ILE A 262 -20.12 9.75 13.27
C ILE A 262 -20.18 9.33 14.73
N VAL A 263 -19.18 8.57 15.22
CA VAL A 263 -19.11 8.13 16.61
C VAL A 263 -18.93 9.32 17.55
N ILE A 264 -18.08 10.28 17.17
CA ILE A 264 -17.87 11.51 17.97
C ILE A 264 -19.12 12.35 18.04
N ILE A 265 -19.82 12.52 16.90
CA ILE A 265 -21.09 13.24 16.86
C ILE A 265 -22.09 12.59 17.81
N LEU A 266 -22.25 11.27 17.76
CA LEU A 266 -23.16 10.54 18.64
C LEU A 266 -22.80 10.68 20.12
N ILE A 267 -21.50 10.56 20.48
CA ILE A 267 -21.06 10.72 21.87
C ILE A 267 -21.24 12.15 22.35
N THR A 268 -20.94 13.14 21.51
CA THR A 268 -21.15 14.56 21.87
C THR A 268 -22.63 14.85 22.09
N PHE A 269 -23.52 14.33 21.25
CA PHE A 269 -24.96 14.49 21.45
C PHE A 269 -25.43 13.74 22.69
N GLY A 270 -24.91 12.54 22.97
CA GLY A 270 -25.19 11.82 24.20
C GLY A 270 -24.77 12.62 25.46
N CYS A 271 -23.58 13.21 25.44
CA CYS A 271 -23.12 14.10 26.49
C CYS A 271 -24.02 15.34 26.64
N PHE A 272 -24.40 15.95 25.50
CA PHE A 272 -25.27 17.13 25.49
C PHE A 272 -26.65 16.82 26.08
N PHE A 273 -27.22 15.68 25.68
CA PHE A 273 -28.48 15.16 26.22
C PHE A 273 -28.40 14.84 27.74
N LEU A 274 -27.29 14.22 28.18
CA LEU A 274 -27.09 13.98 29.60
C LEU A 274 -27.04 15.29 30.41
N PHE A 275 -26.38 16.32 29.88
CA PHE A 275 -26.38 17.66 30.50
C PHE A 275 -27.78 18.28 30.57
N GLU A 276 -28.57 18.15 29.51
CA GLU A 276 -29.95 18.60 29.47
C GLU A 276 -30.79 17.95 30.57
N VAL A 277 -30.70 16.62 30.68
CA VAL A 277 -31.44 15.84 31.70
C VAL A 277 -30.98 16.17 33.12
N LEU A 278 -29.66 16.13 33.38
CA LEU A 278 -29.08 16.36 34.72
C LEU A 278 -29.30 17.78 35.25
N LYS A 279 -29.31 18.78 34.37
CA LYS A 279 -29.49 20.19 34.73
C LYS A 279 -30.93 20.68 34.53
N SER A 280 -31.84 19.80 34.08
CA SER A 280 -33.23 20.16 33.76
C SER A 280 -33.34 21.38 32.82
N LEU A 281 -32.44 21.45 31.84
CA LEU A 281 -32.40 22.53 30.86
C LEU A 281 -33.42 22.26 29.77
N ARG A 282 -34.05 23.32 29.21
CA ARG A 282 -34.88 23.20 28.02
C ARG A 282 -34.06 23.66 26.83
N ILE A 283 -33.49 22.69 26.10
CA ILE A 283 -32.62 22.93 24.95
C ILE A 283 -33.48 22.77 23.67
N HIS A 284 -33.48 23.78 22.81
CA HIS A 284 -34.23 23.72 21.56
C HIS A 284 -33.51 22.86 20.52
N PRO A 285 -34.22 22.06 19.66
CA PRO A 285 -33.61 21.23 18.64
C PRO A 285 -32.65 21.96 17.69
N ILE A 286 -32.87 23.26 17.42
CA ILE A 286 -31.97 24.10 16.62
C ILE A 286 -30.57 24.17 17.26
N GLN A 287 -30.47 24.15 18.60
CA GLN A 287 -29.18 24.20 19.30
C GLN A 287 -28.40 22.92 19.10
N TYR A 288 -29.05 21.77 19.04
CA TYR A 288 -28.43 20.50 18.64
C TYR A 288 -27.92 20.54 17.20
N ALA A 289 -28.72 21.12 16.27
CA ALA A 289 -28.31 21.28 14.89
C ALA A 289 -27.06 22.18 14.74
N LEU A 290 -26.98 23.27 15.50
CA LEU A 290 -25.80 24.15 15.51
C LEU A 290 -24.55 23.46 16.02
N VAL A 291 -24.66 22.63 17.08
CA VAL A 291 -23.56 21.82 17.59
C VAL A 291 -23.11 20.78 16.55
N ALA A 292 -24.06 20.14 15.83
CA ALA A 292 -23.75 19.23 14.73
C ALA A 292 -23.00 19.93 13.60
N MET A 293 -23.46 21.12 13.21
CA MET A 293 -22.78 21.92 12.18
C MET A 293 -21.37 22.32 12.61
N ALA A 294 -21.14 22.70 13.85
CA ALA A 294 -19.83 23.02 14.36
C ALA A 294 -18.87 21.81 14.29
N GLN A 295 -19.38 20.60 14.58
CA GLN A 295 -18.60 19.36 14.42
C GLN A 295 -18.34 19.05 12.94
N GLY A 296 -19.29 19.28 12.03
CA GLY A 296 -19.08 19.16 10.59
C GLY A 296 -17.98 20.10 10.08
N ILE A 297 -17.99 21.35 10.54
CA ILE A 297 -16.95 22.34 10.21
C ILE A 297 -15.56 21.91 10.70
N PHE A 298 -15.46 21.21 11.83
CA PHE A 298 -14.18 20.63 12.29
C PHE A 298 -13.53 19.76 11.22
N PHE A 299 -14.29 18.85 10.57
CA PHE A 299 -13.74 17.98 9.53
C PHE A 299 -13.33 18.76 8.27
N VAL A 300 -14.10 19.79 7.92
CA VAL A 300 -13.75 20.68 6.79
C VAL A 300 -12.47 21.44 7.08
N LEU A 301 -12.32 22.01 8.29
CA LEU A 301 -11.10 22.71 8.71
C LEU A 301 -9.90 21.75 8.78
N LEU A 302 -10.10 20.56 9.34
CA LEU A 302 -9.06 19.53 9.39
C LEU A 302 -8.54 19.20 8.00
N LEU A 303 -9.44 18.96 7.04
CA LEU A 303 -9.06 18.67 5.66
C LEU A 303 -8.33 19.84 5.02
N ALA A 304 -8.88 21.04 5.11
CA ALA A 304 -8.30 22.24 4.49
C ALA A 304 -6.92 22.58 5.03
N ILE A 305 -6.71 22.48 6.35
CA ILE A 305 -5.41 22.80 6.96
C ILE A 305 -4.40 21.67 6.72
N SER A 306 -4.85 20.41 6.71
CA SER A 306 -3.97 19.25 6.49
C SER A 306 -3.38 19.19 5.07
N GLU A 307 -3.92 19.96 4.13
CA GLU A 307 -3.35 20.12 2.80
C GLU A 307 -2.00 20.87 2.84
N TYR A 308 -1.86 21.83 3.74
CA TYR A 308 -0.69 22.72 3.82
C TYR A 308 0.27 22.35 4.97
N TYR A 309 -0.26 21.79 6.06
CA TYR A 309 0.49 21.52 7.28
C TYR A 309 0.43 20.05 7.66
N ALA A 310 1.38 19.60 8.49
CA ALA A 310 1.35 18.23 9.04
C ALA A 310 0.04 17.96 9.79
N PHE A 311 -0.49 16.75 9.66
CA PHE A 311 -1.79 16.35 10.21
C PHE A 311 -1.95 16.70 11.71
N ALA A 312 -0.89 16.52 12.51
CA ALA A 312 -0.91 16.83 13.94
C ALA A 312 -1.24 18.32 14.23
N TRP A 313 -0.64 19.24 13.48
CA TRP A 313 -0.92 20.67 13.59
C TRP A 313 -2.29 21.03 13.06
N ALA A 314 -2.70 20.47 11.92
CA ALA A 314 -4.03 20.66 11.34
C ALA A 314 -5.11 20.21 12.32
N TYR A 315 -4.95 19.03 12.91
CA TYR A 315 -5.86 18.49 13.91
C TYR A 315 -5.95 19.37 15.16
N MET A 316 -4.81 19.79 15.70
CA MET A 316 -4.75 20.61 16.90
C MET A 316 -5.48 21.95 16.71
N VAL A 317 -5.21 22.65 15.60
CA VAL A 317 -5.86 23.93 15.27
C VAL A 317 -7.37 23.76 15.09
N ALA A 318 -7.79 22.78 14.31
CA ALA A 318 -9.20 22.50 14.07
C ALA A 318 -9.95 22.10 15.36
N ALA A 319 -9.34 21.27 16.21
CA ALA A 319 -9.91 20.85 17.48
C ALA A 319 -10.06 22.04 18.46
N ILE A 320 -9.02 22.87 18.63
CA ILE A 320 -9.07 24.04 19.49
C ILE A 320 -10.16 25.01 19.00
N ALA A 321 -10.22 25.28 17.70
CA ALA A 321 -11.24 26.17 17.12
C ALA A 321 -12.66 25.64 17.38
N CYS A 322 -12.89 24.34 17.16
CA CYS A 322 -14.20 23.74 17.36
C CYS A 322 -14.60 23.67 18.83
N ILE A 323 -13.70 23.24 19.72
CA ILE A 323 -13.95 23.15 21.17
C ILE A 323 -14.24 24.55 21.76
N SER A 324 -13.44 25.55 21.37
CA SER A 324 -13.62 26.92 21.85
C SER A 324 -14.95 27.50 21.38
N LEU A 325 -15.33 27.30 20.11
CA LEU A 325 -16.61 27.75 19.56
C LEU A 325 -17.79 27.11 20.30
N MET A 326 -17.78 25.79 20.47
CA MET A 326 -18.85 25.08 21.19
C MET A 326 -18.92 25.46 22.66
N THR A 327 -17.78 25.57 23.36
CA THR A 327 -17.75 25.97 24.78
C THR A 327 -18.26 27.39 24.95
N TRP A 328 -17.86 28.32 24.08
CA TRP A 328 -18.35 29.70 24.09
C TRP A 328 -19.85 29.75 23.85
N TYR A 329 -20.38 29.02 22.84
CA TYR A 329 -21.81 28.95 22.57
C TYR A 329 -22.60 28.38 23.78
N LEU A 330 -22.13 27.29 24.35
CA LEU A 330 -22.78 26.65 25.48
C LEU A 330 -22.73 27.47 26.79
N PHE A 331 -21.75 28.34 26.92
CA PHE A 331 -21.71 29.31 28.05
C PHE A 331 -22.99 30.15 28.09
N PHE A 332 -23.49 30.62 26.95
CA PHE A 332 -24.74 31.38 26.89
C PHE A 332 -26.00 30.51 27.02
N VAL A 333 -25.96 29.31 26.47
CA VAL A 333 -27.10 28.37 26.53
C VAL A 333 -27.32 27.85 27.94
N MET A 334 -26.25 27.45 28.62
CA MET A 334 -26.33 26.84 29.96
C MET A 334 -26.39 27.85 31.11
N LYS A 335 -26.31 29.16 30.80
CA LYS A 335 -26.32 30.26 31.82
C LYS A 335 -25.39 30.02 33.01
N GLY A 336 -24.27 29.31 32.79
CA GLY A 336 -23.32 28.98 33.85
C GLY A 336 -21.93 28.61 33.38
N PHE A 337 -20.91 29.34 33.86
CA PHE A 337 -19.51 29.11 33.50
C PHE A 337 -19.04 27.69 33.82
N LYS A 338 -19.40 27.16 34.99
CA LYS A 338 -18.97 25.83 35.46
C LYS A 338 -19.47 24.70 34.54
N ALA A 339 -20.72 24.79 34.05
CA ALA A 339 -21.30 23.77 33.20
C ALA A 339 -20.67 23.80 31.79
N ALA A 340 -20.50 24.99 31.21
CA ALA A 340 -19.84 25.15 29.92
C ALA A 340 -18.36 24.71 29.95
N ALA A 341 -17.64 25.09 31.00
CA ALA A 341 -16.24 24.66 31.18
C ALA A 341 -16.11 23.14 31.35
N LEU A 342 -16.99 22.50 32.12
CA LEU A 342 -17.01 21.04 32.26
C LEU A 342 -17.26 20.34 30.91
N PHE A 343 -18.20 20.86 30.12
CA PHE A 343 -18.47 20.33 28.80
C PHE A 343 -17.26 20.49 27.85
N GLY A 344 -16.60 21.64 27.89
CA GLY A 344 -15.36 21.89 27.14
C GLY A 344 -14.25 20.93 27.49
N VAL A 345 -14.09 20.57 28.78
CA VAL A 345 -13.12 19.57 29.23
C VAL A 345 -13.47 18.18 28.69
N ILE A 346 -14.75 17.78 28.74
CA ILE A 346 -15.21 16.50 28.19
C ILE A 346 -14.95 16.44 26.69
N LEU A 347 -15.26 17.50 25.93
CA LEU A 347 -14.94 17.58 24.51
C LEU A 347 -13.44 17.47 24.26
N SER A 348 -12.61 18.16 25.05
CA SER A 348 -11.15 18.10 24.90
C SER A 348 -10.62 16.69 25.09
N ILE A 349 -11.13 15.95 26.07
CA ILE A 349 -10.80 14.54 26.29
C ILE A 349 -11.24 13.69 25.09
N LEU A 350 -12.46 13.90 24.59
CA LEU A 350 -13.00 13.16 23.46
C LEU A 350 -12.18 13.36 22.18
N TYR A 351 -11.83 14.63 21.86
CA TYR A 351 -10.98 14.94 20.72
C TYR A 351 -9.55 14.41 20.92
N GLY A 352 -9.02 14.39 22.14
CA GLY A 352 -7.74 13.77 22.46
C GLY A 352 -7.73 12.25 22.21
N ILE A 353 -8.78 11.54 22.65
CA ILE A 353 -8.97 10.12 22.42
C ILE A 353 -9.05 9.84 20.90
N MET A 354 -9.80 10.66 20.16
CA MET A 354 -9.86 10.54 18.72
C MET A 354 -8.49 10.68 18.04
N TYR A 355 -7.71 11.67 18.45
CA TYR A 355 -6.37 11.86 17.92
C TYR A 355 -5.50 10.61 18.11
N MET A 356 -5.54 10.00 19.30
CA MET A 356 -4.83 8.74 19.57
C MET A 356 -5.30 7.59 18.66
N LEU A 357 -6.61 7.49 18.41
CA LEU A 357 -7.16 6.48 17.49
C LEU A 357 -6.68 6.68 16.05
N LEU A 358 -6.65 7.94 15.60
CA LEU A 358 -6.22 8.27 14.24
C LEU A 358 -4.73 8.01 13.99
N GLN A 359 -3.91 8.17 15.01
CA GLN A 359 -2.47 7.95 14.93
C GLN A 359 -2.09 6.48 15.05
N SER A 360 -2.98 5.63 15.58
CA SER A 360 -2.70 4.20 15.77
C SER A 360 -2.74 3.45 14.43
N SER A 361 -1.62 2.86 14.03
CA SER A 361 -1.53 1.98 12.86
C SER A 361 -1.71 0.51 13.30
N GLY A 362 -2.73 -0.17 12.75
CA GLY A 362 -2.90 -1.62 12.86
C GLY A 362 -3.64 -2.15 14.11
N LYS A 363 -3.82 -1.36 15.17
CA LYS A 363 -4.54 -1.77 16.38
C LYS A 363 -5.81 -0.94 16.67
N THR A 364 -6.22 -0.15 15.70
CA THR A 364 -7.31 0.84 15.84
C THR A 364 -8.64 0.21 16.25
N PHE A 365 -8.97 -0.97 15.70
CA PHE A 365 -10.20 -1.68 16.03
C PHE A 365 -10.24 -2.12 17.50
N LEU A 366 -9.16 -2.70 18.01
CA LEU A 366 -9.06 -3.12 19.40
C LEU A 366 -9.13 -1.90 20.35
N MET A 367 -8.38 -0.85 20.06
CA MET A 367 -8.42 0.38 20.88
C MET A 367 -9.80 1.03 20.84
N GLY A 368 -10.45 1.09 19.67
CA GLY A 368 -11.79 1.64 19.50
C GLY A 368 -12.85 0.87 20.31
N SER A 369 -12.81 -0.47 20.31
CA SER A 369 -13.74 -1.29 21.06
C SER A 369 -13.58 -1.14 22.57
N VAL A 370 -12.34 -1.07 23.07
CA VAL A 370 -12.07 -0.85 24.50
C VAL A 370 -12.57 0.54 24.96
N ILE A 371 -12.30 1.58 24.15
CA ILE A 371 -12.76 2.94 24.44
C ILE A 371 -14.28 3.02 24.43
N ALA A 372 -14.95 2.40 23.44
CA ALA A 372 -16.41 2.37 23.38
C ALA A 372 -17.00 1.67 24.61
N PHE A 373 -16.40 0.56 25.06
CA PHE A 373 -16.82 -0.13 26.28
C PHE A 373 -16.67 0.75 27.53
N ILE A 374 -15.54 1.46 27.67
CA ILE A 374 -15.30 2.37 28.80
C ILE A 374 -16.32 3.52 28.79
N ILE A 375 -16.56 4.16 27.63
CA ILE A 375 -17.53 5.25 27.51
C ILE A 375 -18.94 4.74 27.87
N LEU A 376 -19.34 3.59 27.35
CA LEU A 376 -20.64 3.00 27.69
C LEU A 376 -20.75 2.72 29.18
N SER A 377 -19.72 2.17 29.81
CA SER A 377 -19.68 1.90 31.24
C SER A 377 -19.83 3.19 32.07
N ILE A 378 -19.15 4.27 31.68
CA ILE A 378 -19.26 5.57 32.32
C ILE A 378 -20.69 6.13 32.19
N VAL A 379 -21.26 6.07 30.98
CA VAL A 379 -22.64 6.52 30.73
C VAL A 379 -23.64 5.73 31.60
N MET A 380 -23.53 4.41 31.64
CA MET A 380 -24.38 3.56 32.47
C MET A 380 -24.22 3.88 33.96
N PHE A 381 -23.00 4.14 34.42
CA PHE A 381 -22.75 4.52 35.83
C PHE A 381 -23.37 5.86 36.19
N ILE A 382 -23.25 6.88 35.32
CA ILE A 382 -23.83 8.21 35.54
C ILE A 382 -25.36 8.15 35.50
N THR A 383 -25.93 7.37 34.57
CA THR A 383 -27.39 7.29 34.36
C THR A 383 -28.10 6.37 35.33
N ARG A 384 -27.36 5.59 36.13
CA ARG A 384 -27.90 4.61 37.09
C ARG A 384 -28.93 5.20 38.06
N ASN A 385 -28.73 6.44 38.50
CA ASN A 385 -29.57 7.10 39.49
C ASN A 385 -30.63 8.02 38.88
N ILE A 386 -30.79 8.03 37.55
CA ILE A 386 -31.78 8.86 36.86
C ILE A 386 -33.11 8.11 36.81
N ASP A 387 -34.16 8.74 37.38
CA ASP A 387 -35.52 8.23 37.23
C ASP A 387 -36.14 8.68 35.89
N TRP A 388 -36.03 7.82 34.90
CA TRP A 388 -36.51 8.08 33.54
C TRP A 388 -38.04 8.26 33.44
N TYR A 389 -38.81 7.70 34.38
CA TYR A 389 -40.27 7.79 34.37
C TYR A 389 -40.77 9.16 34.81
N GLN A 390 -40.04 9.82 35.69
CA GLN A 390 -40.42 11.18 36.15
C GLN A 390 -40.21 12.26 35.09
N LEU A 391 -39.34 12.02 34.10
CA LEU A 391 -39.12 12.95 32.99
C LEU A 391 -40.37 13.04 32.07
N ASN A 392 -41.08 11.95 31.82
CA ASN A 392 -42.33 11.94 31.02
C ASN A 392 -43.52 12.53 31.80
N GLY A 393 -43.56 12.37 33.11
CA GLY A 393 -44.70 12.82 33.94
C GLY A 393 -44.80 14.35 34.12
N ARG A 394 -43.73 15.10 33.89
CA ARG A 394 -43.76 16.57 33.95
C ARG A 394 -44.52 17.20 32.79
N THR A 395 -44.45 16.60 31.59
CA THR A 395 -45.13 17.11 30.39
C THR A 395 -46.66 16.97 30.50
N GLU A 396 -47.16 15.91 31.12
CA GLU A 396 -48.61 15.71 31.32
C GLU A 396 -49.21 16.61 32.40
N ARG A 397 -48.45 16.99 33.45
CA ARG A 397 -48.97 17.94 34.46
C ARG A 397 -49.09 19.37 33.94
N GLU A 398 -48.20 19.83 33.08
CA GLU A 398 -48.28 21.15 32.49
C GLU A 398 -49.47 21.27 31.47
N LEU A 399 -49.80 20.18 30.77
CA LEU A 399 -50.96 20.14 29.87
C LEU A 399 -52.30 20.11 30.59
N LYS A 400 -52.40 19.59 31.83
CA LYS A 400 -53.63 19.55 32.64
C LYS A 400 -53.94 20.87 33.36
N ILE A 401 -53.03 21.84 33.41
CA ILE A 401 -53.26 23.13 34.06
C ILE A 401 -53.89 24.18 33.12
N TYR A 402 -53.88 23.94 31.83
CA TYR A 402 -54.49 24.86 30.86
C TYR A 402 -55.93 24.39 30.51
N THR A 403 -56.86 24.59 31.44
CA THR A 403 -58.30 24.66 31.12
C THR A 403 -58.65 26.12 30.90
N PRO A 404 -59.11 26.55 29.72
CA PRO A 404 -59.58 27.91 29.51
C PRO A 404 -60.83 28.18 30.37
N PRO A 405 -61.02 29.38 30.92
CA PRO A 405 -62.25 29.74 31.64
C PRO A 405 -63.41 29.73 30.65
N GLN A 406 -64.53 29.17 31.12
CA GLN A 406 -65.82 29.19 30.40
C GLN A 406 -66.37 30.57 30.32
#